data_599e24a693559d97da63ef6c1440d908
#
_entry.id   599e24a693559d97da63ef6c1440d908
#
_cell.length_a   1.000
_cell.length_b   1.000
_cell.length_c   1.000
_cell.angle_alpha   90.00
_cell.angle_beta   90.00
_cell.angle_gamma   90.00
#
_symmetry.space_group_name_H-M   'P 1'
#
loop_
_entity.id
_entity.type
_entity.pdbx_description
1 polymer ?
#
loop_
_entity_poly.entity_id
_entity_poly.type
_entity_poly.pdbx_seq_one_letter_code
_entity_poly.pdbx_strand_id
1 'polypeptide(L)' 'MNADETIKIRSVDKSAWSATLQGFQPNKIEQLLEVYRADGLVIGSICESVEGKYYINGQPEVDYASLQAAAGSLMKGEA' A
#
# COMPACT_ATOMS: atom_id res chain seq x y z
N MET A 1 8.49 -5.07 -23.30
CA MET A 1 8.17 -4.95 -23.09
C MET A 1 7.80 -5.10 -22.35
N ASN A 2 7.82 -5.03 -21.91
CA ASN A 2 7.45 -5.09 -21.21
C ASN A 2 7.11 -5.24 -20.47
N ALA A 3 7.17 -5.28 -20.39
CA ALA A 3 6.96 -5.28 -19.72
C ALA A 3 6.11 -5.34 -18.76
N ASP A 4 5.94 -5.68 -18.27
CA ASP A 4 5.00 -5.78 -17.63
C ASP A 4 5.14 -5.75 -16.34
N GLU A 5 5.18 -5.00 -15.82
CA GLU A 5 5.18 -4.76 -14.62
C GLU A 5 3.93 -5.10 -14.01
N THR A 6 3.45 -6.17 -14.11
CA THR A 6 2.25 -6.62 -13.45
C THR A 6 2.51 -6.64 -11.97
N ILE A 7 1.68 -5.98 -11.23
CA ILE A 7 1.77 -6.05 -9.78
C ILE A 7 0.52 -6.74 -9.25
N LYS A 8 0.62 -7.31 -8.08
CA LYS A 8 -0.48 -7.96 -7.42
C LYS A 8 -0.73 -7.29 -6.09
N ILE A 9 -1.97 -7.22 -5.67
CA ILE A 9 -2.34 -6.56 -4.44
C ILE A 9 -3.18 -7.52 -3.62
N ARG A 10 -2.88 -7.62 -2.33
CA ARG A 10 -3.60 -8.52 -1.46
C ARG A 10 -3.92 -7.81 -0.16
N SER A 11 -5.10 -8.06 0.40
CA SER A 11 -5.46 -7.50 1.68
C SER A 11 -4.69 -8.18 2.78
N VAL A 12 -4.24 -7.40 3.74
CA VAL A 12 -3.56 -7.95 4.92
C VAL A 12 -4.61 -8.12 6.00
N ASP A 13 -4.58 -9.28 6.67
CA ASP A 13 -5.55 -9.57 7.68
C ASP A 13 -5.38 -8.60 8.83
N LYS A 14 -6.50 -8.18 9.42
CA LYS A 14 -6.46 -7.20 10.49
C LYS A 14 -5.59 -7.65 11.64
N SER A 15 -5.50 -8.93 11.90
CA SER A 15 -4.71 -9.44 12.98
C SER A 15 -3.22 -9.16 12.80
N ALA A 16 -2.79 -8.89 11.57
CA ALA A 16 -1.39 -8.60 11.29
C ALA A 16 -1.11 -7.12 11.19
N TRP A 17 -2.13 -6.27 11.31
CA TRP A 17 -1.94 -4.83 11.13
C TRP A 17 -0.99 -4.25 12.16
N SER A 18 -1.08 -4.68 13.41
CA SER A 18 -0.26 -4.08 14.45
C SER A 18 1.22 -4.27 14.18
N ALA A 19 1.59 -5.33 13.48
CA ALA A 19 2.98 -5.58 13.17
C ALA A 19 3.43 -4.86 11.89
N THR A 20 2.46 -4.48 11.05
CA THR A 20 2.79 -3.93 9.73
C THR A 20 2.57 -2.43 9.65
N LEU A 21 1.51 -1.91 10.26
CA LEU A 21 1.19 -0.51 10.13
C LEU A 21 2.24 0.36 10.78
N GLN A 22 2.66 1.41 10.12
CA GLN A 22 3.61 2.35 10.64
C GLN A 22 3.11 3.75 10.41
N GLY A 23 2.91 4.49 11.46
CA GLY A 23 2.48 5.88 11.35
C GLY A 23 0.99 6.09 11.23
N PHE A 24 0.20 5.02 11.37
CA PHE A 24 -1.24 5.11 11.23
C PHE A 24 -1.93 4.41 12.38
N GLN A 25 -3.12 4.86 12.72
CA GLN A 25 -3.91 4.22 13.75
C GLN A 25 -4.87 3.23 13.09
N PRO A 26 -4.95 2.02 13.56
CA PRO A 26 -5.78 1.00 12.89
C PRO A 26 -7.24 1.41 12.74
N ASN A 27 -7.79 2.18 13.69
CA ASN A 27 -9.18 2.55 13.60
C ASN A 27 -9.46 3.62 12.54
N LYS A 28 -8.42 4.18 11.93
CA LYS A 28 -8.60 5.14 10.86
C LYS A 28 -8.33 4.51 9.50
N ILE A 29 -8.00 3.23 9.46
CA ILE A 29 -7.66 2.54 8.23
C ILE A 29 -8.77 1.56 7.90
N GLU A 30 -9.24 1.63 6.65
CA GLU A 30 -10.28 0.72 6.21
C GLU A 30 -9.66 -0.57 5.74
N GLN A 31 -8.54 -0.54 5.05
CA GLN A 31 -7.87 -1.71 4.57
C GLN A 31 -6.38 -1.49 4.52
N LEU A 32 -5.63 -2.52 4.76
CA LEU A 32 -4.18 -2.50 4.58
C LEU A 32 -3.89 -3.47 3.45
N LEU A 33 -3.24 -2.99 2.41
CA LEU A 33 -3.00 -3.78 1.21
C LEU A 33 -1.51 -3.96 1.01
N GLU A 34 -1.13 -5.16 0.60
CA GLU A 34 0.26 -5.44 0.34
C GLU A 34 0.44 -5.50 -1.17
N VAL A 35 1.43 -4.83 -1.68
CA VAL A 35 1.68 -4.75 -3.12
C VAL A 35 2.94 -5.52 -3.42
N TYR A 36 2.88 -6.42 -4.39
CA TYR A 36 4.07 -7.18 -4.75
C TYR A 36 4.11 -7.44 -6.25
N ARG A 37 5.29 -7.77 -6.70
CA ARG A 37 5.53 -7.99 -8.11
C ARG A 37 5.11 -9.39 -8.49
N ALA A 38 5.07 -9.62 -9.78
CA ALA A 38 4.65 -10.93 -10.28
C ALA A 38 5.53 -12.06 -9.79
N ASP A 39 6.79 -11.76 -9.42
CA ASP A 39 7.68 -12.80 -8.95
C ASP A 39 7.54 -13.01 -7.45
N GLY A 40 6.62 -12.35 -6.80
CA GLY A 40 6.36 -12.55 -5.38
C GLY A 40 7.11 -11.62 -4.46
N LEU A 41 7.92 -10.71 -5.00
CA LEU A 41 8.67 -9.80 -4.15
C LEU A 41 7.76 -8.69 -3.65
N VAL A 42 7.70 -8.50 -2.35
CA VAL A 42 6.86 -7.46 -1.76
C VAL A 42 7.51 -6.11 -2.01
N ILE A 43 6.75 -5.19 -2.62
CA ILE A 43 7.23 -3.86 -2.89
C ILE A 43 6.94 -2.93 -1.73
N GLY A 44 5.79 -3.08 -1.11
CA GLY A 44 5.42 -2.24 0.02
C GLY A 44 3.96 -2.45 0.37
N SER A 45 3.44 -1.59 1.23
CA SER A 45 2.07 -1.68 1.70
C SER A 45 1.38 -0.35 1.52
N ILE A 46 0.09 -0.38 1.24
CA ILE A 46 -0.71 0.82 1.06
C ILE A 46 -1.87 0.76 2.02
N CYS A 47 -2.16 1.87 2.68
CA CYS A 47 -3.26 1.97 3.62
C CYS A 47 -4.39 2.74 2.98
N GLU A 48 -5.60 2.19 3.04
CA GLU A 48 -6.76 2.92 2.57
C GLU A 48 -7.46 3.46 3.80
N SER A 49 -7.60 4.77 3.90
CA SER A 49 -8.20 5.38 5.08
C SER A 49 -9.71 5.30 5.01
N VAL A 50 -10.35 5.47 6.16
CA VAL A 50 -11.81 5.48 6.21
C VAL A 50 -12.39 6.66 5.47
N GLU A 51 -11.57 7.65 5.11
CA GLU A 51 -12.03 8.80 4.37
C GLU A 51 -11.86 8.61 2.88
N GLY A 52 -11.38 7.46 2.45
CA GLY A 52 -11.25 7.20 1.02
C GLY A 52 -9.94 7.64 0.40
N LYS A 53 -8.96 7.97 1.21
CA LYS A 53 -7.64 8.35 0.70
C LYS A 53 -6.68 7.20 0.87
N TYR A 54 -5.65 7.18 0.06
CA TYR A 54 -4.66 6.11 0.10
C TYR A 54 -3.31 6.66 0.53
N TYR A 55 -2.59 5.91 1.35
CA TYR A 55 -1.29 6.33 1.83
C TYR A 55 -0.34 5.17 1.70
N ILE A 56 0.93 5.46 1.48
CA ILE A 56 1.93 4.42 1.53
C ILE A 56 2.27 4.22 3.01
N ASN A 57 2.30 2.98 3.44
CA ASN A 57 2.56 2.66 4.85
C ASN A 57 3.89 3.28 5.27
N GLY A 58 3.89 3.96 6.39
CA GLY A 58 5.07 4.66 6.87
C GLY A 58 5.20 6.09 6.40
N GLN A 59 4.28 6.56 5.54
CA GLN A 59 4.33 7.93 5.03
C GLN A 59 2.99 8.62 5.21
N PRO A 60 2.59 8.93 6.43
CA PRO A 60 1.27 9.51 6.68
C PRO A 60 1.10 10.93 6.17
N GLU A 61 2.19 11.58 5.78
CA GLU A 61 2.08 12.95 5.33
C GLU A 61 1.76 13.09 3.85
N VAL A 62 1.74 12.01 3.11
CA VAL A 62 1.46 12.07 1.68
C VAL A 62 0.25 11.20 1.36
N ASP A 63 -0.81 11.78 0.82
CA ASP A 63 -1.98 11.01 0.46
C ASP A 63 -2.13 10.93 -1.04
N TYR A 64 -2.79 9.92 -1.51
CA TYR A 64 -3.02 9.69 -2.93
C TYR A 64 -4.51 9.55 -3.15
N ALA A 65 -4.96 10.00 -4.31
CA ALA A 65 -6.39 9.96 -4.62
C ALA A 65 -6.87 8.59 -5.02
N SER A 66 -5.98 7.69 -5.40
CA SER A 66 -6.39 6.36 -5.83
C SER A 66 -5.34 5.34 -5.47
N LEU A 67 -5.77 4.09 -5.45
CA LEU A 67 -4.85 2.99 -5.19
C LEU A 67 -3.80 2.93 -6.29
N GLN A 68 -4.18 3.20 -7.53
CA GLN A 68 -3.24 3.15 -8.62
C GLN A 68 -2.16 4.22 -8.47
N ALA A 69 -2.51 5.39 -7.99
CA ALA A 69 -1.52 6.44 -7.78
C ALA A 69 -0.53 6.05 -6.70
N ALA A 70 -1.02 5.46 -5.61
CA ALA A 70 -0.14 5.03 -4.53
C ALA A 70 0.76 3.88 -5.00
N ALA A 71 0.19 2.92 -5.72
CA ALA A 71 0.96 1.80 -6.20
C ALA A 71 2.02 2.25 -7.20
N GLY A 72 1.66 3.23 -8.03
CA GLY A 72 2.63 3.77 -8.99
C GLY A 72 3.82 4.41 -8.31
N SER A 73 3.58 5.10 -7.20
CA SER A 73 4.65 5.70 -6.44
C SER A 73 5.56 4.65 -5.84
N LEU A 74 4.97 3.56 -5.35
CA LEU A 74 5.77 2.46 -4.82
C LEU A 74 6.60 1.83 -5.94
N MET A 75 6.00 1.67 -7.12
CA MET A 75 6.70 1.04 -8.22
C MET A 75 7.90 1.85 -8.67
N LYS A 76 7.85 3.15 -8.51
CA LYS A 76 8.97 3.96 -8.92
C LYS A 76 10.14 3.80 -8.00
N GLY A 77 9.94 3.13 -6.92
CA GLY A 77 11.04 2.90 -6.02
C GLY A 77 11.54 4.10 -5.34
N GLU A 78 10.70 5.03 -5.15
CA GLU A 78 11.10 6.17 -4.72
C GLU A 78 11.26 6.19 -3.48
N ALA A 79 11.71 5.95 -3.04
CA ALA A 79 11.80 5.96 -1.73
C ALA A 79 12.48 6.75 -1.13
#